data_05b7ed8193e9206f02b51c4fc5ba5d25
#
_entry.id   05b7ed8193e9206f02b51c4fc5ba5d25
#
_cell.length_a   1.000
_cell.length_b   1.000
_cell.length_c   1.000
_cell.angle_alpha   90.00
_cell.angle_beta   90.00
_cell.angle_gamma   90.00
#
_symmetry.space_group_name_H-M   'P 1'
#
loop_
_entity.id
_entity.type
_entity.pdbx_description
1 polymer ?
#
loop_
_entity_poly.entity_id
_entity_poly.type
_entity_poly.pdbx_seq_one_letter_code
_entity_poly.pdbx_strand_id
1 'polypeptide(L)'
;MTGFDPKVFVQSLTGAPGVYRMLSAVGEVLYVGKARNLRKRVGSYFARGAHSGKTHAMLQRVAGIEVTVTHTENEALLLEDNLVKSLKPRYNILLRDDKSY
;
A
#
# COMPACT_ATOMS: atom_id res chain seq x y z
N MET A 1 22.61 8.89 0.68
CA MET A 1 21.44 8.74 1.15
C MET A 1 20.75 7.66 0.56
N THR A 2 20.04 7.18 1.21
CA THR A 2 19.46 6.04 0.84
C THR A 2 18.05 6.21 0.85
N GLY A 3 17.54 6.94 0.02
CA GLY A 3 16.14 7.07 -0.08
C GLY A 3 15.50 5.84 -0.57
N PHE A 4 14.26 5.64 -0.23
CA PHE A 4 13.44 4.62 -0.79
C PHE A 4 13.19 4.95 -2.27
N ASP A 5 13.50 3.99 -3.14
CA ASP A 5 13.27 4.17 -4.57
C ASP A 5 12.07 3.30 -4.98
N PRO A 6 10.91 3.92 -5.18
CA PRO A 6 9.71 3.15 -5.49
C PRO A 6 9.81 2.36 -6.80
N LYS A 7 10.52 2.87 -7.78
CA LYS A 7 10.64 2.17 -9.06
C LYS A 7 11.40 0.87 -8.92
N VAL A 8 12.51 0.91 -8.20
CA VAL A 8 13.31 -0.27 -7.94
C VAL A 8 12.52 -1.28 -7.12
N PHE A 9 11.83 -0.78 -6.09
CA PHE A 9 11.04 -1.63 -5.24
C PHE A 9 9.93 -2.34 -6.03
N VAL A 10 9.22 -1.61 -6.88
CA VAL A 10 8.15 -2.18 -7.68
C VAL A 10 8.66 -3.27 -8.62
N GLN A 11 9.83 -3.05 -9.20
CA GLN A 11 10.42 -4.04 -10.09
C GLN A 11 10.75 -5.35 -9.38
N SER A 12 10.99 -5.29 -8.08
CA SER A 12 11.30 -6.48 -7.31
C SER A 12 10.06 -7.23 -6.84
N LEU A 13 8.88 -6.64 -7.01
CA LEU A 13 7.65 -7.25 -6.55
C LEU A 13 7.16 -8.36 -7.46
N THR A 14 6.52 -9.34 -6.85
CA THR A 14 5.85 -10.39 -7.58
C THR A 14 4.49 -9.92 -8.06
N GLY A 15 3.98 -10.56 -9.11
CA GLY A 15 2.61 -10.34 -9.56
C GLY A 15 1.56 -11.13 -8.80
N ALA A 16 1.94 -11.77 -7.70
CA ALA A 16 1.01 -12.57 -6.90
C ALA A 16 0.08 -11.69 -6.09
N PRO A 17 -1.03 -12.26 -5.61
CA PRO A 17 -1.90 -11.52 -4.69
C PRO A 17 -1.23 -11.35 -3.34
N GLY A 18 -1.66 -10.35 -2.61
CA GLY A 18 -1.11 -10.10 -1.29
C GLY A 18 -1.55 -8.79 -0.70
N VAL A 19 -0.88 -8.43 0.38
CA VAL A 19 -1.17 -7.20 1.12
C VAL A 19 0.10 -6.36 1.17
N TYR A 20 -0.06 -5.06 1.01
CA TYR A 20 1.06 -4.13 1.12
C TYR A 20 0.80 -3.14 2.25
N ARG A 21 1.88 -2.72 2.90
CA ARG A 21 1.84 -1.74 3.98
C ARG A 21 2.77 -0.60 3.61
N MET A 22 2.25 0.62 3.64
CA MET A 22 3.04 1.81 3.38
C MET A 22 3.49 2.40 4.70
N LEU A 23 4.79 2.63 4.83
CA LEU A 23 5.42 3.01 6.09
C LEU A 23 6.03 4.40 6.00
N SER A 24 5.98 5.13 7.10
CA SER A 24 6.65 6.41 7.21
C SER A 24 8.13 6.22 7.55
N ALA A 25 8.86 7.33 7.57
CA ALA A 25 10.28 7.31 7.90
C ALA A 25 10.57 6.78 9.31
N VAL A 26 9.60 6.86 10.21
CA VAL A 26 9.75 6.35 11.56
C VAL A 26 9.16 4.95 11.72
N GLY A 27 8.73 4.34 10.64
CA GLY A 27 8.19 2.98 10.67
C GLY A 27 6.72 2.87 11.00
N GLU A 28 6.03 4.00 11.04
CA GLU A 28 4.58 3.99 11.29
C GLU A 28 3.85 3.48 10.06
N VAL A 29 2.89 2.60 10.23
CA VAL A 29 2.09 2.11 9.11
C VAL A 29 1.07 3.17 8.74
N LEU A 30 1.22 3.72 7.55
CA LEU A 30 0.34 4.77 7.06
C LEU A 30 -0.91 4.21 6.39
N TYR A 31 -0.75 3.10 5.70
CA TYR A 31 -1.84 2.53 4.92
C TYR A 31 -1.61 1.04 4.70
N VAL A 32 -2.69 0.28 4.70
CA VAL A 32 -2.67 -1.15 4.38
C VAL A 32 -3.67 -1.37 3.24
N GLY A 33 -3.22 -2.08 2.21
CA GLY A 33 -4.10 -2.40 1.08
C GLY A 33 -3.87 -3.81 0.59
N LYS A 34 -4.85 -4.32 -0.15
CA LYS A 34 -4.73 -5.64 -0.77
C LYS A 34 -4.60 -5.49 -2.27
N ALA A 35 -4.09 -6.52 -2.92
CA ALA A 35 -3.93 -6.51 -4.36
C ALA A 35 -4.06 -7.91 -4.92
N ARG A 36 -4.61 -8.01 -6.13
CA ARG A 36 -4.56 -9.25 -6.90
C ARG A 36 -3.19 -9.46 -7.50
N ASN A 37 -2.54 -8.35 -7.81
CA ASN A 37 -1.20 -8.33 -8.38
C ASN A 37 -0.46 -7.21 -7.70
N LEU A 38 0.41 -7.58 -6.76
CA LEU A 38 1.12 -6.61 -5.95
C LEU A 38 1.94 -5.64 -6.79
N ARG A 39 2.62 -6.15 -7.81
CA ARG A 39 3.45 -5.29 -8.65
C ARG A 39 2.62 -4.22 -9.34
N LYS A 40 1.51 -4.61 -9.94
CA LYS A 40 0.64 -3.65 -10.61
C LYS A 40 0.02 -2.66 -9.65
N ARG A 41 -0.46 -3.15 -8.53
CA ARG A 41 -1.18 -2.30 -7.59
C ARG A 41 -0.25 -1.28 -6.95
N VAL A 42 0.88 -1.74 -6.42
CA VAL A 42 1.85 -0.84 -5.80
C VAL A 42 2.43 0.10 -6.86
N GLY A 43 2.73 -0.43 -8.04
CA GLY A 43 3.24 0.40 -9.12
C GLY A 43 2.30 1.50 -9.53
N SER A 44 1.00 1.27 -9.44
CA SER A 44 0.02 2.28 -9.85
C SER A 44 0.07 3.52 -8.97
N TYR A 45 0.52 3.40 -7.73
CA TYR A 45 0.66 4.57 -6.86
C TYR A 45 1.80 5.48 -7.29
N PHE A 46 2.80 4.92 -7.95
CA PHE A 46 3.98 5.68 -8.35
C PHE A 46 4.03 5.96 -9.85
N ALA A 47 3.02 5.49 -10.57
CA ALA A 47 2.91 5.79 -11.99
C ALA A 47 2.46 7.24 -12.16
N ARG A 48 2.73 7.78 -13.32
CA ARG A 48 2.20 9.09 -13.63
C ARG A 48 0.72 9.01 -13.68
N GLY A 49 0.07 9.94 -13.03
CA GLY A 49 -1.36 9.95 -13.04
C GLY A 49 -1.88 10.79 -11.91
N ALA A 50 -3.14 11.07 -11.97
CA ALA A 50 -3.76 11.88 -10.97
C ALA A 50 -4.17 11.01 -9.79
N HIS A 51 -3.73 11.38 -8.64
CA HIS A 51 -4.22 10.80 -7.40
C HIS A 51 -5.03 11.86 -6.68
N SER A 52 -5.92 11.44 -5.80
CA SER A 52 -6.62 12.38 -4.95
C SER A 52 -5.61 13.11 -4.06
N GLY A 53 -5.98 14.26 -3.56
CA GLY A 53 -5.11 15.03 -2.68
C GLY A 53 -4.66 14.22 -1.46
N LYS A 54 -5.57 13.41 -0.91
CA LYS A 54 -5.24 12.57 0.24
C LYS A 54 -4.21 11.50 -0.11
N THR A 55 -4.37 10.84 -1.26
CA THR A 55 -3.42 9.84 -1.70
C THR A 55 -2.07 10.45 -1.99
N HIS A 56 -2.05 11.60 -2.63
CA HIS A 56 -0.81 12.30 -2.92
C HIS A 56 -0.07 12.66 -1.63
N ALA A 57 -0.79 13.20 -0.65
CA ALA A 57 -0.22 13.55 0.63
C ALA A 57 0.36 12.31 1.34
N MET A 58 -0.35 11.19 1.28
CA MET A 58 0.13 9.95 1.86
C MET A 58 1.44 9.51 1.19
N LEU A 59 1.47 9.52 -0.14
CA LEU A 59 2.64 9.06 -0.86
C LEU A 59 3.88 9.89 -0.57
N GLN A 60 3.72 11.16 -0.27
CA GLN A 60 4.84 12.01 0.11
C GLN A 60 5.44 11.64 1.46
N ARG A 61 4.68 10.94 2.29
CA ARG A 61 5.15 10.51 3.61
C ARG A 61 5.71 9.10 3.60
N VAL A 62 5.50 8.36 2.51
CA VAL A 62 5.95 6.98 2.42
C VAL A 62 7.46 6.93 2.29
N ALA A 63 8.11 6.26 3.23
CA ALA A 63 9.55 6.04 3.20
C ALA A 63 9.90 4.58 2.98
N GLY A 64 8.92 3.68 3.02
CA GLY A 64 9.14 2.28 2.75
C GLY A 64 7.83 1.56 2.54
N ILE A 65 7.90 0.39 1.95
CA ILE A 65 6.72 -0.45 1.71
C ILE A 65 7.07 -1.87 2.05
N GLU A 66 6.18 -2.55 2.77
CA GLU A 66 6.32 -3.97 3.05
C GLU A 66 5.17 -4.71 2.39
N VAL A 67 5.43 -5.91 1.93
CA VAL A 67 4.39 -6.72 1.32
C VAL A 67 4.37 -8.11 1.92
N THR A 68 3.20 -8.71 1.94
CA THR A 68 3.02 -10.10 2.33
C THR A 68 2.30 -10.79 1.18
N VAL A 69 2.95 -11.76 0.58
CA VAL A 69 2.36 -12.53 -0.51
C VAL A 69 1.40 -13.56 0.07
N THR A 70 0.24 -13.67 -0.53
CA THR A 70 -0.76 -14.66 -0.13
C THR A 70 -1.00 -15.62 -1.29
N HIS A 71 -1.66 -16.75 -1.01
CA HIS A 71 -1.95 -17.73 -2.05
C HIS A 71 -3.15 -17.31 -2.89
N THR A 72 -4.08 -16.59 -2.28
CA THR A 72 -5.30 -16.20 -2.96
C THR A 72 -5.68 -14.78 -2.59
N GLU A 73 -6.58 -14.23 -3.38
CA GLU A 73 -7.18 -12.94 -3.11
C GLU A 73 -7.96 -12.93 -1.80
N ASN A 74 -8.62 -14.02 -1.50
CA ASN A 74 -9.38 -14.13 -0.25
C ASN A 74 -8.48 -14.06 0.97
N GLU A 75 -7.31 -14.70 0.90
CA GLU A 75 -6.33 -14.58 1.97
C GLU A 75 -5.85 -13.15 2.13
N ALA A 76 -5.63 -12.48 1.01
CA ALA A 76 -5.22 -11.09 1.05
C ALA A 76 -6.28 -10.21 1.70
N LEU A 77 -7.54 -10.47 1.38
CA LEU A 77 -8.64 -9.72 1.97
C LEU A 77 -8.72 -9.92 3.49
N LEU A 78 -8.59 -11.16 3.94
CA LEU A 78 -8.63 -11.45 5.37
C LEU A 78 -7.46 -10.83 6.11
N LEU A 79 -6.28 -10.90 5.51
CA LEU A 79 -5.09 -10.31 6.12
C LEU A 79 -5.21 -8.79 6.17
N GLU A 80 -5.67 -8.18 5.09
CA GLU A 80 -5.89 -6.73 5.07
C GLU A 80 -6.85 -6.31 6.18
N ASP A 81 -7.96 -7.02 6.29
CA ASP A 81 -8.97 -6.70 7.29
C ASP A 81 -8.39 -6.79 8.71
N ASN A 82 -7.65 -7.85 8.99
CA ASN A 82 -7.01 -8.01 10.28
C ASN A 82 -6.01 -6.91 10.58
N LEU A 83 -5.20 -6.55 9.60
CA LEU A 83 -4.19 -5.51 9.78
C LEU A 83 -4.82 -4.14 9.96
N VAL A 84 -5.87 -3.85 9.21
CA VAL A 84 -6.57 -2.57 9.36
C VAL A 84 -7.19 -2.46 10.74
N LYS A 85 -7.78 -3.54 11.23
CA LYS A 85 -8.39 -3.54 12.56
C LYS A 85 -7.36 -3.44 13.69
N SER A 86 -6.22 -4.10 13.51
CA SER A 86 -5.16 -4.09 14.51
C SER A 86 -4.39 -2.79 14.53
N LEU A 87 -3.99 -2.33 13.38
CA LEU A 87 -3.07 -1.19 13.26
C LEU A 87 -3.78 0.14 13.13
N LYS A 88 -5.00 0.12 12.65
CA LYS A 88 -5.82 1.32 12.41
C LYS A 88 -5.00 2.40 11.69
N PRO A 89 -4.47 2.10 10.50
CA PRO A 89 -3.60 3.04 9.82
C PRO A 89 -4.34 4.32 9.49
N ARG A 90 -3.65 5.44 9.67
CA ARG A 90 -4.25 6.76 9.50
C ARG A 90 -4.95 6.93 8.15
N TYR A 91 -4.28 6.54 7.08
CA TYR A 91 -4.82 6.80 5.75
C TYR A 91 -5.87 5.78 5.32
N ASN A 92 -5.98 4.65 5.99
CA ASN A 92 -7.13 3.79 5.77
C ASN A 92 -8.41 4.47 6.21
N ILE A 93 -8.34 5.23 7.30
CA ILE A 93 -9.48 5.99 7.77
C ILE A 93 -9.73 7.19 6.86
N LEU A 94 -8.68 7.94 6.53
CA LEU A 94 -8.81 9.15 5.73
C LEU A 94 -9.25 8.87 4.29
N LEU A 95 -8.76 7.78 3.70
CA LEU A 95 -9.07 7.44 2.32
C LEU A 95 -10.38 6.67 2.18
N ARG A 96 -10.95 6.27 3.29
CA ARG A 96 -12.16 5.48 3.30
C ARG A 96 -13.32 6.14 2.56
N ASP A 97 -13.42 7.46 2.71
CA ASP A 97 -14.49 8.22 2.11
C ASP A 97 -14.32 8.39 0.61
N ASP A 98 -13.13 8.13 0.09
CA ASP A 98 -12.85 8.25 -1.32
C ASP A 98 -13.28 7.02 -2.11
N LYS A 99 -13.67 6.00 -1.42
CA LYS A 99 -14.06 4.77 -2.07
C LYS A 99 -15.52 4.84 -2.43
N SER A 100 -15.79 4.61 -3.67
CA SER A 100 -17.15 4.51 -4.07
C SER A 100 -17.34 3.15 -4.67
N TYR A 101 -17.92 2.31 -3.99
CA TYR A 101 -18.38 1.06 -4.51
C TYR A 101 -19.57 0.60 -3.77
#